data_99bb6ee0beb761828dcd567eb100d7cb
#
_entry.id   99bb6ee0beb761828dcd567eb100d7cb
#
_cell.length_a   1.000
_cell.length_b   1.000
_cell.length_c   1.000
_cell.angle_alpha   90.00
_cell.angle_beta   90.00
_cell.angle_gamma   90.00
#
_symmetry.space_group_name_H-M   'P 1'
#
loop_
_entity.id
_entity.type
_entity.pdbx_description
1 polymer ?
#
loop_
_entity_poly.entity_id
_entity_poly.type
_entity_poly.pdbx_seq_one_letter_code
_entity_poly.pdbx_strand_id
1 'polypeptide(L)'
;MSKQTGFSFASSKKSLIETIDEIKKSKMPRNEKIVALKACGLREKEISDMLKVYVPSGSTSTRFVYTFGVEIECVHAERNALIEAGRQNGVDIHSEGYNHTDNKSYFKIVSDASVRGDIDPNEVVSPVLNGNTNGMATLKKAIKSLDAVGARVNSTCGLHVHIGAAKLTGEQYVNVFKNYQKLERLIDSFMAPSRRGNCRWAASLLDKDFSNCHSNQDIRFDVFHGDRYYKVNAESYTRHRTIEFRQHQGSINFKKIEMWVEFCAKLVGWSRNNVFASEVMNIEDIPFLNKEEKAFFQSRKDAFATNND
;
A
#
# COMPACT_ATOMS: atom_id res chain seq x y z
N MET A 1 -55.88 -29.81 27.24
CA MET A 1 -55.52 -28.63 28.08
C MET A 1 -54.30 -27.98 27.48
N SER A 2 -54.51 -27.00 26.63
CA SER A 2 -53.47 -26.23 25.98
C SER A 2 -53.10 -25.02 26.83
N LYS A 3 -51.85 -24.88 27.21
CA LYS A 3 -51.34 -23.67 27.85
C LYS A 3 -50.83 -22.73 26.73
N GLN A 4 -51.63 -21.72 26.41
CA GLN A 4 -51.18 -20.53 25.73
C GLN A 4 -50.36 -19.71 26.72
N THR A 5 -49.08 -19.55 26.42
CA THR A 5 -48.23 -18.52 27.04
C THR A 5 -48.33 -17.24 26.24
N GLY A 6 -49.16 -16.32 26.72
CA GLY A 6 -49.26 -14.98 26.18
C GLY A 6 -48.00 -14.18 26.46
N PHE A 7 -47.27 -13.80 25.45
CA PHE A 7 -46.24 -12.77 25.52
C PHE A 7 -46.93 -11.41 25.52
N SER A 8 -46.87 -10.69 26.64
CA SER A 8 -47.30 -9.32 26.77
C SER A 8 -46.29 -8.41 26.09
N PHE A 9 -46.69 -7.80 24.97
CA PHE A 9 -45.95 -6.70 24.34
C PHE A 9 -46.21 -5.41 25.10
N ALA A 10 -45.32 -5.09 26.04
CA ALA A 10 -45.21 -3.71 26.53
C ALA A 10 -44.45 -2.89 25.50
N SER A 11 -45.18 -2.21 24.58
CA SER A 11 -44.60 -1.36 23.55
C SER A 11 -44.23 -0.02 24.11
N SER A 12 -42.94 0.19 24.39
CA SER A 12 -42.39 1.54 24.25
C SER A 12 -42.16 1.74 22.73
N LYS A 13 -42.90 2.68 22.12
CA LYS A 13 -42.72 3.03 20.70
C LYS A 13 -41.33 3.64 20.53
N LYS A 14 -40.31 2.84 20.23
CA LYS A 14 -39.06 3.37 19.73
C LYS A 14 -39.32 4.20 18.49
N SER A 15 -38.70 5.37 18.38
CA SER A 15 -38.79 6.17 17.16
C SER A 15 -38.17 5.40 15.98
N LEU A 16 -38.65 5.64 14.78
CA LEU A 16 -38.11 5.05 13.54
C LEU A 16 -36.60 5.33 13.42
N ILE A 17 -36.17 6.50 13.88
CA ILE A 17 -34.77 6.94 13.87
C ILE A 17 -33.92 6.06 14.78
N GLU A 18 -34.40 5.78 16.00
CA GLU A 18 -33.69 4.89 16.95
C GLU A 18 -33.57 3.47 16.42
N THR A 19 -34.62 2.96 15.77
CA THR A 19 -34.61 1.65 15.14
C THR A 19 -33.58 1.55 14.00
N ILE A 20 -33.52 2.58 13.14
CA ILE A 20 -32.55 2.67 12.05
C ILE A 20 -31.13 2.71 12.62
N ASP A 21 -30.88 3.49 13.67
CA ASP A 21 -29.56 3.61 14.30
C ASP A 21 -29.12 2.30 14.98
N GLU A 22 -30.04 1.57 15.58
CA GLU A 22 -29.75 0.24 16.13
C GLU A 22 -29.38 -0.76 15.06
N ILE A 23 -30.12 -0.81 13.95
CA ILE A 23 -29.79 -1.65 12.80
C ILE A 23 -28.40 -1.33 12.26
N LYS A 24 -28.07 -0.04 12.11
CA LYS A 24 -26.75 0.41 11.66
C LYS A 24 -25.64 -0.08 12.58
N LYS A 25 -25.81 0.05 13.89
CA LYS A 25 -24.83 -0.32 14.92
C LYS A 25 -24.79 -1.82 15.20
N SER A 26 -25.80 -2.60 14.78
CA SER A 26 -25.87 -4.03 15.03
C SER A 26 -24.71 -4.79 14.40
N LYS A 27 -24.43 -6.00 14.91
CA LYS A 27 -23.47 -6.95 14.31
C LYS A 27 -24.09 -7.80 13.19
N MET A 28 -25.30 -7.48 12.73
CA MET A 28 -25.96 -8.21 11.64
C MET A 28 -25.12 -8.21 10.36
N PRO A 29 -25.12 -9.28 9.58
CA PRO A 29 -24.58 -9.31 8.22
C PRO A 29 -25.21 -8.20 7.33
N ARG A 30 -24.45 -7.72 6.33
CA ARG A 30 -24.87 -6.59 5.49
C ARG A 30 -26.21 -6.84 4.76
N ASN A 31 -26.42 -8.05 4.25
CA ASN A 31 -27.66 -8.46 3.61
C ASN A 31 -28.86 -8.38 4.55
N GLU A 32 -28.71 -8.79 5.79
CA GLU A 32 -29.77 -8.70 6.80
C GLU A 32 -30.06 -7.25 7.21
N LYS A 33 -29.01 -6.40 7.31
CA LYS A 33 -29.19 -4.96 7.53
C LYS A 33 -29.97 -4.29 6.39
N ILE A 34 -29.69 -4.66 5.12
CA ILE A 34 -30.43 -4.16 3.97
C ILE A 34 -31.90 -4.51 4.05
N VAL A 35 -32.20 -5.77 4.40
CA VAL A 35 -33.60 -6.23 4.55
C VAL A 35 -34.31 -5.47 5.67
N ALA A 36 -33.65 -5.33 6.84
CA ALA A 36 -34.20 -4.62 7.99
C ALA A 36 -34.43 -3.14 7.70
N LEU A 37 -33.50 -2.46 7.01
CA LEU A 37 -33.64 -1.04 6.62
C LEU A 37 -34.70 -0.84 5.55
N LYS A 38 -34.88 -1.78 4.60
CA LYS A 38 -36.02 -1.77 3.67
C LYS A 38 -37.37 -1.90 4.40
N ALA A 39 -37.44 -2.75 5.42
CA ALA A 39 -38.62 -2.89 6.28
C ALA A 39 -38.93 -1.58 7.08
N CYS A 40 -37.95 -0.76 7.35
CA CYS A 40 -38.11 0.58 7.89
C CYS A 40 -38.55 1.64 6.85
N GLY A 41 -38.81 1.25 5.59
CA GLY A 41 -39.30 2.13 4.53
C GLY A 41 -38.23 2.91 3.76
N LEU A 42 -36.93 2.61 3.97
CA LEU A 42 -35.84 3.26 3.26
C LEU A 42 -35.68 2.74 1.84
N ARG A 43 -35.43 3.64 0.88
CA ARG A 43 -35.14 3.29 -0.51
C ARG A 43 -33.71 2.75 -0.68
N GLU A 44 -33.47 1.98 -1.72
CA GLU A 44 -32.16 1.36 -1.99
C GLU A 44 -30.98 2.34 -2.00
N LYS A 45 -31.19 3.53 -2.55
CA LYS A 45 -30.18 4.60 -2.57
C LYS A 45 -29.86 5.09 -1.17
N GLU A 46 -30.86 5.32 -0.34
CA GLU A 46 -30.70 5.78 1.05
C GLU A 46 -30.00 4.70 1.91
N ILE A 47 -30.38 3.44 1.71
CA ILE A 47 -29.74 2.30 2.36
C ILE A 47 -28.28 2.17 1.89
N SER A 48 -28.05 2.28 0.59
CA SER A 48 -26.71 2.23 0.03
C SER A 48 -25.82 3.33 0.57
N ASP A 49 -26.31 4.57 0.66
CA ASP A 49 -25.56 5.70 1.17
C ASP A 49 -25.33 5.59 2.70
N MET A 50 -26.33 5.11 3.42
CA MET A 50 -26.28 4.88 4.85
C MET A 50 -25.35 3.75 5.25
N LEU A 51 -25.30 2.66 4.48
CA LEU A 51 -24.40 1.53 4.68
C LEU A 51 -23.01 1.73 4.07
N LYS A 52 -22.82 2.74 3.19
CA LYS A 52 -21.49 3.20 2.76
C LYS A 52 -20.75 3.94 3.87
N VAL A 53 -21.45 4.69 4.68
CA VAL A 53 -20.90 5.39 5.85
C VAL A 53 -20.63 4.43 7.00
N TYR A 54 -21.34 3.29 7.02
CA TYR A 54 -21.16 2.24 8.01
C TYR A 54 -20.67 0.94 7.31
N VAL A 55 -19.48 0.99 6.74
CA VAL A 55 -18.70 -0.23 6.50
C VAL A 55 -18.11 -0.59 7.86
N PRO A 56 -18.51 -1.69 8.49
CA PRO A 56 -17.71 -2.23 9.58
C PRO A 56 -16.33 -2.47 8.97
N SER A 57 -15.30 -1.98 9.63
CA SER A 57 -13.89 -2.12 9.29
C SER A 57 -13.57 -3.53 8.76
N GLY A 58 -13.56 -3.67 7.47
CA GLY A 58 -13.28 -4.93 6.75
C GLY A 58 -12.79 -4.68 5.33
N SER A 59 -12.85 -3.45 4.85
CA SER A 59 -12.22 -2.98 3.63
C SER A 59 -12.14 -1.46 3.69
N THR A 60 -11.43 -0.96 4.66
CA THR A 60 -10.93 0.39 4.58
C THR A 60 -9.55 0.29 3.97
N SER A 61 -9.41 0.65 2.69
CA SER A 61 -8.17 1.29 2.32
C SER A 61 -7.98 2.40 3.35
N THR A 62 -7.11 2.19 4.31
CA THR A 62 -6.79 3.17 5.32
C THR A 62 -6.16 4.33 4.60
N ARG A 63 -6.98 5.35 4.32
CA ARG A 63 -6.53 6.54 3.62
C ARG A 63 -5.43 7.17 4.45
N PHE A 64 -4.23 7.15 3.94
CA PHE A 64 -3.10 7.82 4.57
C PHE A 64 -2.95 9.23 3.97
N VAL A 65 -2.41 10.16 4.76
CA VAL A 65 -2.36 11.59 4.42
C VAL A 65 -1.19 11.98 3.51
N TYR A 66 -0.37 11.01 3.09
CA TYR A 66 0.82 11.27 2.28
C TYR A 66 0.50 11.23 0.78
N THR A 67 1.27 11.97 0.01
CA THR A 67 1.42 11.68 -1.41
C THR A 67 2.30 10.46 -1.56
N PHE A 68 2.08 9.71 -2.63
CA PHE A 68 2.90 8.55 -2.96
C PHE A 68 3.11 8.43 -4.47
N GLY A 69 4.09 7.67 -4.86
CA GLY A 69 4.36 7.25 -6.23
C GLY A 69 4.78 5.78 -6.25
N VAL A 70 4.61 5.14 -7.40
CA VAL A 70 5.08 3.78 -7.62
C VAL A 70 5.82 3.70 -8.95
N GLU A 71 6.88 2.89 -8.97
CA GLU A 71 7.60 2.46 -10.15
C GLU A 71 7.42 0.95 -10.27
N ILE A 72 6.81 0.50 -11.36
CA ILE A 72 6.45 -0.91 -11.59
C ILE A 72 7.29 -1.42 -12.74
N GLU A 73 8.32 -2.17 -12.44
CA GLU A 73 9.13 -2.86 -13.45
C GLU A 73 8.39 -4.10 -13.95
N CYS A 74 8.30 -4.26 -15.28
CA CYS A 74 7.57 -5.35 -15.91
C CYS A 74 8.15 -5.71 -17.27
N VAL A 75 7.74 -6.87 -17.77
CA VAL A 75 8.02 -7.37 -19.12
C VAL A 75 6.70 -7.70 -19.82
N HIS A 76 6.70 -7.94 -21.12
CA HIS A 76 5.51 -8.18 -21.94
C HIS A 76 4.49 -7.00 -21.88
N ALA A 77 4.97 -5.80 -21.68
CA ALA A 77 4.15 -4.59 -21.63
C ALA A 77 4.40 -3.74 -22.89
N GLU A 78 3.85 -4.16 -24.04
CA GLU A 78 3.96 -3.39 -25.28
C GLU A 78 3.37 -1.99 -25.06
N ARG A 79 4.15 -0.96 -25.42
CA ARG A 79 3.89 0.44 -25.03
C ARG A 79 2.58 0.99 -25.60
N ASN A 80 2.32 0.76 -26.90
CA ASN A 80 1.12 1.29 -27.54
C ASN A 80 -0.13 0.55 -27.05
N ALA A 81 -0.04 -0.76 -26.87
CA ALA A 81 -1.12 -1.55 -26.28
C ALA A 81 -1.45 -1.08 -24.85
N LEU A 82 -0.42 -0.79 -24.04
CA LEU A 82 -0.62 -0.31 -22.67
C LEU A 82 -1.23 1.11 -22.64
N ILE A 83 -0.84 2.01 -23.53
CA ILE A 83 -1.44 3.34 -23.67
C ILE A 83 -2.93 3.21 -24.00
N GLU A 84 -3.29 2.35 -24.96
CA GLU A 84 -4.68 2.11 -25.33
C GLU A 84 -5.49 1.46 -24.20
N ALA A 85 -4.92 0.46 -23.51
CA ALA A 85 -5.54 -0.15 -22.34
C ALA A 85 -5.73 0.86 -21.20
N GLY A 86 -4.79 1.80 -21.02
CA GLY A 86 -4.90 2.92 -20.09
C GLY A 86 -6.12 3.78 -20.40
N ARG A 87 -6.24 4.19 -21.66
CA ARG A 87 -7.39 4.98 -22.13
C ARG A 87 -8.73 4.28 -21.86
N GLN A 88 -8.81 2.98 -22.14
CA GLN A 88 -10.01 2.17 -21.90
C GLN A 88 -10.36 2.03 -20.42
N ASN A 89 -9.37 2.00 -19.53
CA ASN A 89 -9.56 1.94 -18.09
C ASN A 89 -9.68 3.32 -17.41
N GLY A 90 -9.64 4.41 -18.19
CA GLY A 90 -9.76 5.78 -17.69
C GLY A 90 -8.56 6.20 -16.83
N VAL A 91 -7.36 5.87 -17.30
CA VAL A 91 -6.08 6.35 -16.78
C VAL A 91 -5.20 6.78 -17.95
N ASP A 92 -4.57 7.92 -17.81
CA ASP A 92 -3.69 8.48 -18.84
C ASP A 92 -2.28 7.89 -18.70
N ILE A 93 -1.76 7.31 -19.80
CA ILE A 93 -0.46 6.64 -19.84
C ILE A 93 0.29 7.13 -21.09
N HIS A 94 1.53 7.59 -20.94
CA HIS A 94 2.36 8.10 -22.04
C HIS A 94 3.69 7.35 -22.12
N SER A 95 4.20 7.14 -23.32
CA SER A 95 5.55 6.64 -23.55
C SER A 95 6.53 7.79 -23.57
N GLU A 96 7.56 7.70 -22.75
CA GLU A 96 8.64 8.69 -22.67
C GLU A 96 10.02 8.04 -22.81
N GLY A 97 11.02 8.84 -23.17
CA GLY A 97 12.42 8.49 -22.97
C GLY A 97 12.74 8.44 -21.47
N TYR A 98 13.83 7.75 -21.11
CA TYR A 98 14.29 7.71 -19.73
C TYR A 98 14.52 9.14 -19.19
N ASN A 99 13.80 9.49 -18.14
CA ASN A 99 13.93 10.78 -17.46
C ASN A 99 13.53 10.64 -15.98
N HIS A 100 13.96 11.62 -15.17
CA HIS A 100 13.66 11.68 -13.74
C HIS A 100 12.71 12.85 -13.40
N THR A 101 11.94 13.34 -14.36
CA THR A 101 11.00 14.43 -14.11
C THR A 101 9.78 13.93 -13.36
N ASP A 102 9.38 14.68 -12.33
CA ASP A 102 8.10 14.44 -11.66
C ASP A 102 6.95 14.77 -12.60
N ASN A 103 6.01 13.83 -12.68
CA ASN A 103 4.78 14.03 -13.40
C ASN A 103 3.61 14.06 -12.41
N LYS A 104 2.70 14.99 -12.61
CA LYS A 104 1.53 15.18 -11.74
C LYS A 104 0.22 14.72 -12.36
N SER A 105 0.23 14.32 -13.62
CA SER A 105 -1.01 14.14 -14.39
C SER A 105 -1.19 12.76 -15.03
N TYR A 106 -0.14 12.07 -15.45
CA TYR A 106 -0.23 10.81 -16.18
C TYR A 106 0.82 9.79 -15.73
N PHE A 107 0.60 8.52 -16.00
CA PHE A 107 1.61 7.48 -15.89
C PHE A 107 2.55 7.54 -17.09
N LYS A 108 3.82 7.31 -16.89
CA LYS A 108 4.79 7.20 -17.98
C LYS A 108 5.38 5.81 -18.09
N ILE A 109 5.58 5.34 -19.31
CA ILE A 109 6.33 4.14 -19.62
C ILE A 109 7.72 4.56 -20.06
N VAL A 110 8.73 4.08 -19.36
CA VAL A 110 10.13 4.35 -19.65
C VAL A 110 10.92 3.05 -19.82
N SER A 111 12.08 3.11 -20.46
CA SER A 111 13.01 1.98 -20.47
C SER A 111 13.83 1.98 -19.20
N ASP A 112 14.01 0.81 -18.57
CA ASP A 112 14.95 0.60 -17.49
C ASP A 112 15.93 -0.51 -17.85
N ALA A 113 17.23 -0.20 -17.81
CA ALA A 113 18.31 -1.14 -18.18
C ALA A 113 18.49 -2.25 -17.14
N SER A 114 17.92 -2.13 -15.93
CA SER A 114 17.97 -3.17 -14.91
C SER A 114 16.97 -4.29 -15.17
N VAL A 115 15.86 -3.99 -15.85
CA VAL A 115 14.85 -4.97 -16.24
C VAL A 115 15.35 -5.80 -17.40
N ARG A 116 15.48 -7.09 -17.19
CA ARG A 116 15.93 -8.05 -18.21
C ARG A 116 14.76 -8.91 -18.65
N GLY A 117 14.55 -8.98 -19.94
CA GLY A 117 13.52 -9.82 -20.56
C GLY A 117 13.57 -9.68 -22.07
N ASP A 118 13.19 -10.75 -22.77
CA ASP A 118 13.27 -10.82 -24.24
C ASP A 118 12.14 -10.04 -24.91
N ILE A 119 11.09 -9.71 -24.17
CA ILE A 119 9.86 -9.06 -24.69
C ILE A 119 9.53 -7.85 -23.82
N ASP A 120 9.55 -6.66 -24.43
CA ASP A 120 9.06 -5.39 -23.90
C ASP A 120 9.41 -5.12 -22.43
N PRO A 121 10.72 -5.08 -22.05
CA PRO A 121 11.12 -4.69 -20.71
C PRO A 121 10.85 -3.19 -20.52
N ASN A 122 10.04 -2.85 -19.54
CA ASN A 122 9.63 -1.48 -19.26
C ASN A 122 9.47 -1.25 -17.76
N GLU A 123 9.53 0.03 -17.39
CA GLU A 123 9.12 0.56 -16.10
C GLU A 123 7.91 1.47 -16.28
N VAL A 124 6.88 1.26 -15.49
CA VAL A 124 5.69 2.12 -15.45
C VAL A 124 5.74 2.96 -14.18
N VAL A 125 5.92 4.26 -14.36
CA VAL A 125 6.07 5.23 -13.27
C VAL A 125 4.77 6.01 -13.10
N SER A 126 4.22 6.03 -11.90
CA SER A 126 3.01 6.78 -11.60
C SER A 126 3.26 8.30 -11.57
N PRO A 127 2.23 9.12 -11.80
CA PRO A 127 2.26 10.50 -11.33
C PRO A 127 2.31 10.55 -9.80
N VAL A 128 2.45 11.76 -9.25
CA VAL A 128 2.28 11.95 -7.80
C VAL A 128 0.82 11.69 -7.43
N LEU A 129 0.59 10.59 -6.73
CA LEU A 129 -0.73 10.16 -6.27
C LEU A 129 -0.98 10.67 -4.85
N ASN A 130 -2.26 10.85 -4.50
CA ASN A 130 -2.62 11.29 -3.16
C ASN A 130 -3.38 10.19 -2.42
N GLY A 131 -2.80 9.71 -1.32
CA GLY A 131 -3.38 8.64 -0.50
C GLY A 131 -4.70 9.02 0.19
N ASN A 132 -4.94 10.30 0.39
CA ASN A 132 -6.16 10.79 1.04
C ASN A 132 -7.35 11.00 0.08
N THR A 133 -7.15 10.80 -1.22
CA THR A 133 -8.19 10.98 -2.24
C THR A 133 -8.32 9.72 -3.12
N ASN A 134 -8.28 9.88 -4.42
CA ASN A 134 -8.46 8.82 -5.41
C ASN A 134 -7.16 8.13 -5.87
N GLY A 135 -6.01 8.48 -5.28
CA GLY A 135 -4.71 7.99 -5.76
C GLY A 135 -4.63 6.46 -5.87
N MET A 136 -5.12 5.75 -4.85
CA MET A 136 -5.15 4.28 -4.87
C MET A 136 -6.11 3.72 -5.94
N ALA A 137 -7.25 4.38 -6.16
CA ALA A 137 -8.17 4.00 -7.22
C ALA A 137 -7.58 4.23 -8.62
N THR A 138 -6.82 5.32 -8.78
CA THR A 138 -6.09 5.62 -10.02
C THR A 138 -4.99 4.59 -10.28
N LEU A 139 -4.22 4.24 -9.26
CA LEU A 139 -3.22 3.17 -9.34
C LEU A 139 -3.85 1.83 -9.74
N LYS A 140 -5.01 1.48 -9.17
CA LYS A 140 -5.74 0.25 -9.53
C LYS A 140 -6.11 0.19 -11.00
N LYS A 141 -6.48 1.31 -11.60
CA LYS A 141 -6.79 1.39 -13.05
C LYS A 141 -5.54 1.15 -13.90
N ALA A 142 -4.39 1.72 -13.53
CA ALA A 142 -3.13 1.50 -14.23
C ALA A 142 -2.70 0.03 -14.16
N ILE A 143 -2.82 -0.59 -13.00
CA ILE A 143 -2.50 -2.03 -12.83
C ILE A 143 -3.46 -2.90 -13.65
N LYS A 144 -4.74 -2.55 -13.70
CA LYS A 144 -5.71 -3.25 -14.57
C LYS A 144 -5.32 -3.13 -16.04
N SER A 145 -4.73 -2.01 -16.46
CA SER A 145 -4.24 -1.84 -17.83
C SER A 145 -3.02 -2.71 -18.12
N LEU A 146 -2.11 -2.86 -17.15
CA LEU A 146 -0.99 -3.80 -17.25
C LEU A 146 -1.46 -5.26 -17.37
N ASP A 147 -2.45 -5.66 -16.58
CA ASP A 147 -3.06 -7.00 -16.64
C ASP A 147 -3.73 -7.24 -18.00
N ALA A 148 -4.46 -6.25 -18.52
CA ALA A 148 -5.17 -6.33 -19.80
C ALA A 148 -4.24 -6.55 -21.02
N VAL A 149 -3.01 -6.07 -20.97
CA VAL A 149 -2.01 -6.30 -22.04
C VAL A 149 -1.15 -7.56 -21.81
N GLY A 150 -1.43 -8.30 -20.75
CA GLY A 150 -0.68 -9.51 -20.42
C GLY A 150 0.71 -9.26 -19.86
N ALA A 151 0.95 -8.07 -19.28
CA ALA A 151 2.21 -7.74 -18.60
C ALA A 151 2.56 -8.80 -17.56
N ARG A 152 3.86 -9.03 -17.35
CA ARG A 152 4.40 -10.02 -16.41
C ARG A 152 5.55 -9.41 -15.62
N VAL A 153 5.96 -10.12 -14.58
CA VAL A 153 7.16 -9.81 -13.81
C VAL A 153 8.07 -11.02 -13.75
N ASN A 154 9.36 -10.77 -13.66
CA ASN A 154 10.38 -11.82 -13.45
C ASN A 154 11.28 -11.44 -12.25
N SER A 155 12.31 -12.23 -11.99
CA SER A 155 13.21 -12.02 -10.85
C SER A 155 14.05 -10.75 -10.92
N THR A 156 14.17 -10.11 -12.09
CA THR A 156 14.87 -8.83 -12.25
C THR A 156 13.96 -7.63 -11.92
N CYS A 157 12.63 -7.80 -12.02
CA CYS A 157 11.68 -6.73 -11.77
C CYS A 157 11.58 -6.37 -10.29
N GLY A 158 11.54 -5.07 -10.01
CA GLY A 158 11.25 -4.48 -8.70
C GLY A 158 9.91 -3.75 -8.69
N LEU A 159 9.48 -3.42 -7.50
CA LEU A 159 8.41 -2.46 -7.22
C LEU A 159 8.99 -1.43 -6.24
N HIS A 160 9.13 -0.19 -6.69
CA HIS A 160 9.57 0.90 -5.82
C HIS A 160 8.38 1.74 -5.40
N VAL A 161 8.38 2.14 -4.14
CA VAL A 161 7.31 2.96 -3.55
C VAL A 161 7.91 4.22 -2.96
N HIS A 162 7.47 5.36 -3.44
CA HIS A 162 7.83 6.68 -2.93
C HIS A 162 6.74 7.19 -1.99
N ILE A 163 7.12 7.63 -0.79
CA ILE A 163 6.20 8.27 0.15
C ILE A 163 6.68 9.71 0.38
N GLY A 164 5.77 10.67 0.24
CA GLY A 164 6.06 12.08 0.42
C GLY A 164 6.59 12.39 1.83
N ALA A 165 7.78 13.00 1.89
CA ALA A 165 8.52 13.25 3.12
C ALA A 165 8.82 14.74 3.37
N ALA A 166 8.38 15.65 2.49
CA ALA A 166 8.67 17.08 2.58
C ALA A 166 8.20 17.76 3.89
N LYS A 167 7.23 17.15 4.60
CA LYS A 167 6.69 17.66 5.87
C LYS A 167 7.28 16.97 7.11
N LEU A 168 8.27 16.11 6.95
CA LEU A 168 8.99 15.49 8.05
C LEU A 168 10.09 16.43 8.54
N THR A 169 10.30 16.48 9.85
CA THR A 169 11.53 17.04 10.41
C THR A 169 12.72 16.13 10.09
N GLY A 170 13.96 16.62 10.28
CA GLY A 170 15.14 15.79 10.08
C GLY A 170 15.12 14.52 10.94
N GLU A 171 14.80 14.64 12.23
CA GLU A 171 14.69 13.49 13.13
C GLU A 171 13.58 12.52 12.73
N GLN A 172 12.40 13.03 12.33
CA GLN A 172 11.30 12.19 11.84
C GLN A 172 11.71 11.42 10.59
N TYR A 173 12.48 12.04 9.71
CA TYR A 173 13.03 11.39 8.54
C TYR A 173 13.99 10.25 8.94
N VAL A 174 14.94 10.52 9.83
CA VAL A 174 15.90 9.52 10.34
C VAL A 174 15.18 8.36 11.03
N ASN A 175 14.12 8.63 11.80
CA ASN A 175 13.34 7.60 12.48
C ASN A 175 12.75 6.57 11.52
N VAL A 176 12.41 6.94 10.26
CA VAL A 176 11.94 5.98 9.26
C VAL A 176 13.00 4.93 8.96
N PHE A 177 14.26 5.34 8.82
CA PHE A 177 15.39 4.43 8.55
C PHE A 177 15.70 3.55 9.76
N LYS A 178 15.74 4.13 10.97
CA LYS A 178 15.91 3.39 12.23
C LYS A 178 14.83 2.32 12.41
N ASN A 179 13.58 2.69 12.14
CA ASN A 179 12.44 1.76 12.26
C ASN A 179 12.45 0.69 11.18
N TYR A 180 12.79 1.05 9.94
CA TYR A 180 12.92 0.06 8.86
C TYR A 180 14.02 -0.96 9.18
N GLN A 181 15.17 -0.51 9.67
CA GLN A 181 16.24 -1.39 10.10
C GLN A 181 15.78 -2.41 11.17
N LYS A 182 14.97 -1.95 12.15
CA LYS A 182 14.41 -2.82 13.20
C LYS A 182 13.37 -3.81 12.66
N LEU A 183 12.75 -3.51 11.54
CA LEU A 183 11.76 -4.36 10.86
C LEU A 183 12.38 -5.23 9.77
N GLU A 184 13.61 -4.98 9.34
CA GLU A 184 14.16 -5.50 8.10
C GLU A 184 14.12 -7.03 8.01
N ARG A 185 14.52 -7.75 9.06
CA ARG A 185 14.49 -9.23 9.07
C ARG A 185 13.07 -9.77 8.98
N LEU A 186 12.13 -9.10 9.64
CA LEU A 186 10.73 -9.47 9.54
C LEU A 186 10.18 -9.19 8.14
N ILE A 187 10.53 -8.04 7.54
CA ILE A 187 10.15 -7.71 6.15
C ILE A 187 10.74 -8.74 5.19
N ASP A 188 12.00 -9.11 5.34
CA ASP A 188 12.64 -10.16 4.55
C ASP A 188 11.81 -11.46 4.57
N SER A 189 11.22 -11.84 5.68
CA SER A 189 10.47 -13.09 5.80
C SER A 189 9.24 -13.18 4.89
N PHE A 190 8.66 -12.05 4.47
CA PHE A 190 7.51 -12.00 3.57
C PHE A 190 7.82 -11.40 2.18
N MET A 191 9.11 -11.20 1.86
CA MET A 191 9.59 -10.84 0.52
C MET A 191 10.05 -12.07 -0.26
N ALA A 192 10.10 -11.95 -1.60
CA ALA A 192 10.67 -12.99 -2.44
C ALA A 192 12.16 -13.20 -2.12
N PRO A 193 12.70 -14.43 -2.26
CA PRO A 193 14.11 -14.73 -1.96
C PRO A 193 15.12 -13.78 -2.63
N SER A 194 14.85 -13.33 -3.87
CA SER A 194 15.69 -12.39 -4.62
C SER A 194 15.76 -10.98 -4.01
N ARG A 195 14.93 -10.68 -3.00
CA ARG A 195 14.81 -9.37 -2.36
C ARG A 195 15.11 -9.41 -0.87
N ARG A 196 15.66 -10.52 -0.38
CA ARG A 196 16.05 -10.71 1.03
C ARG A 196 17.53 -10.42 1.24
N GLY A 197 17.87 -10.12 2.50
CA GLY A 197 19.26 -9.89 2.90
C GLY A 197 19.90 -8.74 2.12
N ASN A 198 21.14 -8.93 1.72
CA ASN A 198 21.92 -7.93 1.01
C ASN A 198 21.88 -8.23 -0.51
N CYS A 199 20.96 -7.63 -1.23
CA CYS A 199 20.90 -7.79 -2.68
C CYS A 199 21.38 -6.52 -3.42
N ARG A 200 21.86 -6.68 -4.65
CA ARG A 200 22.53 -5.62 -5.44
C ARG A 200 21.69 -4.32 -5.56
N TRP A 201 20.38 -4.44 -5.70
CA TRP A 201 19.50 -3.30 -5.99
C TRP A 201 18.69 -2.82 -4.78
N ALA A 202 18.85 -3.52 -3.64
CA ALA A 202 18.22 -3.21 -2.37
C ALA A 202 19.08 -3.74 -1.22
N ALA A 203 20.23 -3.12 -1.01
CA ALA A 203 21.18 -3.50 0.03
C ALA A 203 20.57 -3.35 1.44
N SER A 204 21.03 -4.21 2.35
CA SER A 204 20.58 -4.24 3.75
C SER A 204 20.97 -2.97 4.51
N LEU A 205 20.11 -2.61 5.48
CA LEU A 205 20.40 -1.55 6.43
C LEU A 205 20.93 -2.09 7.78
N LEU A 206 21.01 -3.41 7.97
CA LEU A 206 21.29 -4.02 9.26
C LEU A 206 22.67 -3.67 9.82
N ASP A 207 23.65 -3.40 8.95
CA ASP A 207 25.02 -3.02 9.29
C ASP A 207 25.22 -1.49 9.38
N LYS A 208 24.16 -0.69 9.21
CA LYS A 208 24.24 0.77 9.17
C LYS A 208 24.05 1.38 10.55
N ASP A 209 24.83 2.41 10.85
CA ASP A 209 24.68 3.17 12.09
C ASP A 209 23.99 4.51 11.83
N PHE A 210 22.80 4.66 12.40
CA PHE A 210 22.00 5.88 12.35
C PHE A 210 22.02 6.66 13.65
N SER A 211 22.87 6.30 14.62
CA SER A 211 22.87 6.89 15.98
C SER A 211 23.11 8.40 15.97
N ASN A 212 24.03 8.86 15.12
CA ASN A 212 24.44 10.26 15.00
C ASN A 212 23.70 11.02 13.88
N CYS A 213 22.69 10.42 13.25
CA CYS A 213 21.93 11.08 12.19
C CYS A 213 20.79 11.91 12.76
N HIS A 214 20.63 13.14 12.27
CA HIS A 214 19.58 14.10 12.63
C HIS A 214 18.84 14.66 11.39
N SER A 215 19.32 14.35 10.18
CA SER A 215 18.79 14.85 8.94
C SER A 215 18.90 13.83 7.80
N ASN A 216 18.23 14.12 6.68
CA ASN A 216 18.40 13.34 5.46
C ASN A 216 19.81 13.46 4.88
N GLN A 217 20.51 14.57 5.13
CA GLN A 217 21.88 14.78 4.65
C GLN A 217 22.85 13.82 5.35
N ASP A 218 22.72 13.65 6.68
CA ASP A 218 23.56 12.73 7.43
C ASP A 218 23.42 11.30 6.91
N ILE A 219 22.17 10.85 6.67
CA ILE A 219 21.94 9.51 6.09
C ILE A 219 22.57 9.39 4.71
N ARG A 220 22.37 10.39 3.84
CA ARG A 220 22.87 10.35 2.47
C ARG A 220 24.39 10.34 2.40
N PHE A 221 25.06 11.20 3.15
CA PHE A 221 26.50 11.40 3.03
C PHE A 221 27.31 10.56 4.02
N ASP A 222 26.86 10.48 5.26
CA ASP A 222 27.67 9.85 6.32
C ASP A 222 27.39 8.34 6.41
N VAL A 223 26.18 7.89 6.08
CA VAL A 223 25.80 6.47 6.16
C VAL A 223 25.80 5.78 4.80
N PHE A 224 25.20 6.40 3.78
CA PHE A 224 25.05 5.77 2.45
C PHE A 224 26.07 6.24 1.41
N HIS A 225 26.84 7.28 1.71
CA HIS A 225 27.88 7.82 0.82
C HIS A 225 27.40 8.12 -0.60
N GLY A 226 26.16 8.60 -0.73
CA GLY A 226 25.52 8.89 -2.01
C GLY A 226 24.95 7.67 -2.76
N ASP A 227 25.05 6.47 -2.18
CA ASP A 227 24.48 5.28 -2.79
C ASP A 227 22.95 5.18 -2.58
N ARG A 228 22.21 4.97 -3.67
CA ARG A 228 20.75 4.86 -3.68
C ARG A 228 20.24 3.41 -3.61
N TYR A 229 21.12 2.42 -3.70
CA TYR A 229 20.74 1.02 -3.86
C TYR A 229 20.48 0.28 -2.55
N TYR A 230 20.02 0.99 -1.53
CA TYR A 230 19.55 0.39 -0.28
C TYR A 230 18.04 0.05 -0.33
N LYS A 231 17.58 -0.85 0.55
CA LYS A 231 16.16 -1.20 0.72
C LYS A 231 15.28 0.02 0.96
N VAL A 232 15.83 1.04 1.63
CA VAL A 232 15.25 2.38 1.74
C VAL A 232 16.29 3.38 1.22
N ASN A 233 15.90 4.13 0.19
CA ASN A 233 16.77 5.09 -0.50
C ASN A 233 16.52 6.51 0.01
N ALA A 234 17.60 7.17 0.46
CA ALA A 234 17.58 8.55 0.92
C ALA A 234 17.80 9.57 -0.22
N GLU A 235 18.40 9.16 -1.35
CA GLU A 235 18.72 10.06 -2.46
C GLU A 235 17.46 10.61 -3.16
N SER A 236 16.34 9.89 -3.11
CA SER A 236 15.06 10.33 -3.65
C SER A 236 14.54 11.63 -3.03
N TYR A 237 15.00 11.98 -1.81
CA TYR A 237 14.57 13.21 -1.14
C TYR A 237 15.04 14.48 -1.86
N THR A 238 16.21 14.48 -2.48
CA THR A 238 16.73 15.68 -3.17
C THR A 238 15.90 16.06 -4.38
N ARG A 239 15.43 15.08 -5.13
CA ARG A 239 14.66 15.29 -6.38
C ARG A 239 13.17 15.38 -6.12
N HIS A 240 12.63 14.42 -5.37
CA HIS A 240 11.19 14.17 -5.28
C HIS A 240 10.62 14.54 -3.91
N ARG A 241 11.47 14.89 -2.92
CA ARG A 241 11.06 15.09 -1.52
C ARG A 241 10.34 13.89 -0.92
N THR A 242 10.78 12.68 -1.32
CA THR A 242 10.22 11.40 -0.88
C THR A 242 11.25 10.55 -0.15
N ILE A 243 10.78 9.54 0.58
CA ILE A 243 11.54 8.35 0.95
C ILE A 243 11.10 7.26 -0.03
N GLU A 244 12.06 6.59 -0.67
CA GLU A 244 11.80 5.50 -1.61
C GLU A 244 12.08 4.14 -0.96
N PHE A 245 11.12 3.24 -1.03
CA PHE A 245 11.21 1.86 -0.57
C PHE A 245 11.40 0.93 -1.78
N ARG A 246 12.59 0.33 -1.89
CA ARG A 246 13.04 -0.42 -3.08
C ARG A 246 13.00 -1.94 -2.92
N GLN A 247 12.69 -2.44 -1.74
CA GLN A 247 12.86 -3.86 -1.42
C GLN A 247 11.86 -4.78 -2.10
N HIS A 248 10.64 -4.33 -2.42
CA HIS A 248 9.61 -5.24 -2.89
C HIS A 248 9.94 -5.80 -4.29
N GLN A 249 9.72 -7.10 -4.48
CA GLN A 249 9.81 -7.73 -5.80
C GLN A 249 8.79 -7.14 -6.77
N GLY A 250 9.06 -7.21 -8.07
CA GLY A 250 8.10 -6.81 -9.11
C GLY A 250 6.72 -7.45 -8.90
N SER A 251 5.68 -6.69 -9.18
CA SER A 251 4.30 -7.15 -9.05
C SER A 251 3.36 -6.36 -9.95
N ILE A 252 2.43 -7.07 -10.62
CA ILE A 252 1.23 -6.50 -11.27
C ILE A 252 -0.05 -6.89 -10.52
N ASN A 253 0.07 -7.48 -9.34
CA ASN A 253 -1.08 -7.78 -8.48
C ASN A 253 -1.42 -6.58 -7.61
N PHE A 254 -2.59 -5.97 -7.88
CA PHE A 254 -3.02 -4.76 -7.17
C PHE A 254 -3.02 -4.93 -5.65
N LYS A 255 -3.52 -6.06 -5.11
CA LYS A 255 -3.57 -6.26 -3.64
C LYS A 255 -2.18 -6.29 -3.02
N LYS A 256 -1.18 -6.88 -3.68
CA LYS A 256 0.21 -6.87 -3.19
C LYS A 256 0.79 -5.46 -3.19
N ILE A 257 0.54 -4.70 -4.26
CA ILE A 257 1.03 -3.31 -4.40
C ILE A 257 0.34 -2.40 -3.37
N GLU A 258 -0.99 -2.49 -3.25
CA GLU A 258 -1.79 -1.75 -2.26
C GLU A 258 -1.26 -1.96 -0.85
N MET A 259 -1.12 -3.22 -0.42
CA MET A 259 -0.63 -3.56 0.92
C MET A 259 0.77 -3.03 1.18
N TRP A 260 1.65 -3.07 0.18
CA TRP A 260 3.01 -2.55 0.34
C TRP A 260 3.05 -1.02 0.39
N VAL A 261 2.29 -0.33 -0.44
CA VAL A 261 2.14 1.13 -0.37
C VAL A 261 1.59 1.56 0.98
N GLU A 262 0.55 0.89 1.49
CA GLU A 262 -0.02 1.19 2.81
C GLU A 262 0.97 0.91 3.94
N PHE A 263 1.72 -0.19 3.88
CA PHE A 263 2.79 -0.48 4.84
C PHE A 263 3.82 0.65 4.89
N CYS A 264 4.35 1.06 3.74
CA CYS A 264 5.35 2.13 3.65
C CYS A 264 4.81 3.47 4.18
N ALA A 265 3.59 3.85 3.79
CA ALA A 265 2.98 5.09 4.23
C ALA A 265 2.69 5.10 5.75
N LYS A 266 2.24 3.99 6.31
CA LYS A 266 1.99 3.84 7.75
C LYS A 266 3.28 3.82 8.55
N LEU A 267 4.33 3.18 8.04
CA LEU A 267 5.65 3.22 8.65
C LEU A 267 6.16 4.67 8.74
N VAL A 268 6.08 5.43 7.64
CA VAL A 268 6.45 6.86 7.63
C VAL A 268 5.60 7.64 8.63
N GLY A 269 4.29 7.40 8.68
CA GLY A 269 3.38 8.07 9.61
C GLY A 269 3.69 7.78 11.07
N TRP A 270 3.93 6.54 11.40
CA TRP A 270 4.23 6.08 12.76
C TRP A 270 5.60 6.58 13.24
N SER A 271 6.59 6.59 12.36
CA SER A 271 7.96 7.06 12.63
C SER A 271 8.06 8.54 13.00
N ARG A 272 7.02 9.33 12.76
CA ARG A 272 7.01 10.74 13.18
C ARG A 272 7.15 10.93 14.68
N ASN A 273 6.62 10.00 15.45
CA ASN A 273 6.56 10.12 16.92
C ASN A 273 7.10 8.88 17.64
N ASN A 274 7.58 7.87 16.90
CA ASN A 274 7.93 6.58 17.48
C ASN A 274 9.22 6.01 16.86
N VAL A 275 10.00 5.33 17.69
CA VAL A 275 11.14 4.51 17.28
C VAL A 275 11.05 3.18 18.02
N PHE A 276 11.24 2.07 17.32
CA PHE A 276 11.33 0.75 17.95
C PHE A 276 12.58 0.67 18.83
N ALA A 277 12.41 0.24 20.07
CA ALA A 277 13.51 0.07 21.01
C ALA A 277 14.42 -1.11 20.60
N SER A 278 13.84 -2.15 20.01
CA SER A 278 14.54 -3.37 19.60
C SER A 278 14.03 -3.86 18.25
N GLU A 279 14.66 -4.90 17.71
CA GLU A 279 14.21 -5.60 16.51
C GLU A 279 12.80 -6.18 16.71
N VAL A 280 11.97 -6.09 15.67
CA VAL A 280 10.59 -6.61 15.64
C VAL A 280 10.59 -7.97 14.95
N MET A 281 10.20 -9.01 15.67
CA MET A 281 10.27 -10.40 15.20
C MET A 281 8.96 -10.95 14.66
N ASN A 282 7.82 -10.39 15.08
CA ASN A 282 6.51 -10.88 14.71
C ASN A 282 5.66 -9.80 14.04
N ILE A 283 4.84 -10.19 13.08
CA ILE A 283 3.91 -9.29 12.38
C ILE A 283 2.86 -8.71 13.35
N GLU A 284 2.45 -9.48 14.34
CA GLU A 284 1.51 -9.03 15.36
C GLU A 284 2.04 -7.85 16.19
N ASP A 285 3.36 -7.74 16.35
CA ASP A 285 4.02 -6.69 17.12
C ASP A 285 4.15 -5.37 16.36
N ILE A 286 3.74 -5.30 15.09
CA ILE A 286 3.74 -4.07 14.30
C ILE A 286 2.52 -3.21 14.67
N PRO A 287 2.72 -2.06 15.37
CA PRO A 287 1.62 -1.33 15.97
C PRO A 287 0.77 -0.54 14.96
N PHE A 288 1.33 -0.22 13.79
CA PHE A 288 0.65 0.58 12.78
C PHE A 288 -0.14 -0.24 11.75
N LEU A 289 -0.06 -1.58 11.79
CA LEU A 289 -0.84 -2.45 10.92
C LEU A 289 -2.18 -2.83 11.57
N ASN A 290 -3.24 -2.82 10.78
CA ASN A 290 -4.52 -3.35 11.19
C ASN A 290 -4.57 -4.88 11.03
N LYS A 291 -5.67 -5.50 11.48
CA LYS A 291 -5.83 -6.96 11.46
C LYS A 291 -5.75 -7.57 10.04
N GLU A 292 -6.33 -6.91 9.04
CA GLU A 292 -6.33 -7.39 7.65
C GLU A 292 -4.90 -7.36 7.07
N GLU A 293 -4.18 -6.28 7.30
CA GLU A 293 -2.79 -6.11 6.85
C GLU A 293 -1.87 -7.13 7.53
N LYS A 294 -2.01 -7.33 8.83
CA LYS A 294 -1.26 -8.36 9.57
C LYS A 294 -1.52 -9.75 9.00
N ALA A 295 -2.79 -10.10 8.77
CA ALA A 295 -3.17 -11.38 8.17
C ALA A 295 -2.60 -11.53 6.74
N PHE A 296 -2.60 -10.45 5.95
CA PHE A 296 -2.00 -10.46 4.61
C PHE A 296 -0.50 -10.75 4.66
N PHE A 297 0.27 -10.01 5.47
CA PHE A 297 1.71 -10.21 5.56
C PHE A 297 2.07 -11.56 6.19
N GLN A 298 1.27 -12.05 7.15
CA GLN A 298 1.45 -13.39 7.70
C GLN A 298 1.26 -14.46 6.63
N SER A 299 0.20 -14.37 5.83
CA SER A 299 -0.04 -15.34 4.74
C SER A 299 1.09 -15.35 3.71
N ARG A 300 1.72 -14.20 3.46
CA ARG A 300 2.90 -14.14 2.59
C ARG A 300 4.13 -14.78 3.21
N LYS A 301 4.37 -14.54 4.51
CA LYS A 301 5.46 -15.16 5.27
C LYS A 301 5.33 -16.68 5.22
N ASP A 302 4.13 -17.20 5.47
CA ASP A 302 3.84 -18.63 5.45
C ASP A 302 4.07 -19.23 4.05
N ALA A 303 3.58 -18.56 2.99
CA ALA A 303 3.78 -18.99 1.62
C ALA A 303 5.26 -19.05 1.19
N PHE A 304 6.10 -18.18 1.75
CA PHE A 304 7.53 -18.22 1.46
C PHE A 304 8.33 -19.15 2.38
N ALA A 305 7.78 -19.56 3.50
CA ALA A 305 8.38 -20.58 4.35
C ALA A 305 8.21 -21.97 3.74
N THR A 306 7.04 -22.27 3.16
CA THR A 306 6.72 -23.56 2.54
C THR A 306 7.40 -23.82 1.20
N ASN A 307 7.93 -22.78 0.53
CA ASN A 307 8.62 -22.95 -0.77
C ASN A 307 10.16 -23.07 -0.62
N ASN A 308 10.67 -23.22 0.59
CA ASN A 308 12.11 -23.41 0.87
C ASN A 308 12.46 -24.86 1.22
N ASP A 309 11.51 -25.81 1.12
CA ASP A 309 11.68 -27.25 1.18
C ASP A 309 11.59 -27.83 -0.25
#